data_696e32401f906245818148d6198d3007
#
_entry.id   696e32401f906245818148d6198d3007
#
_cell.length_a   1.000
_cell.length_b   1.000
_cell.length_c   1.000
_cell.angle_alpha   90.00
_cell.angle_beta   90.00
_cell.angle_gamma   90.00
#
_symmetry.space_group_name_H-M   'P 1'
#
loop_
_entity.id
_entity.type
_entity.pdbx_description
1 polymer ?
#
loop_
_entity_poly.entity_id
_entity_poly.type
_entity_poly.pdbx_seq_one_letter_code
_entity_poly.pdbx_strand_id
1 'polypeptide(L)'
;MALHLLSSSDIHISCRQRIESCELWLRRIIHDKLKADFGDDYINAAEVSGQPVFSNATRQRVQNYISASPNQYSRPIDTLLFDDLGAAVGKNDVYQKYFRDVLGEEFSMGAQQIRDVVKSLVPIRNALSHANAGTLSLHDAERALCYCSDLISPIKKYYSKMNAQDKFPAPVFTRFSDSMGTVWHPNPPSDHRSITEPLYLGDEVRFEVEVDSTFLPSEYTVTWMVCNVPPTLAEKGEGTSFRLKMANHHVGTRFGLQVMLKSNKEWHRMQNMDAYLTMDYEVLPVPR
;
A
#
# COMPACT_ATOMS: atom_id res chain seq x y z
N MET A 1 -15.50 -5.77 -4.12
CA MET A 1 -14.88 -6.50 -5.26
C MET A 1 -15.19 -7.97 -5.11
N ALA A 2 -15.62 -8.65 -6.17
CA ALA A 2 -15.97 -10.07 -6.09
C ALA A 2 -14.68 -10.90 -6.22
N LEU A 3 -14.10 -11.34 -5.10
CA LEU A 3 -12.79 -12.04 -5.07
C LEU A 3 -12.77 -13.30 -5.94
N HIS A 4 -13.91 -13.98 -6.10
CA HIS A 4 -14.02 -15.20 -6.93
C HIS A 4 -13.82 -14.95 -8.43
N LEU A 5 -13.79 -13.68 -8.87
CA LEU A 5 -13.50 -13.29 -10.26
C LEU A 5 -12.02 -12.97 -10.49
N LEU A 6 -11.21 -12.97 -9.44
CA LEU A 6 -9.77 -12.68 -9.53
C LEU A 6 -8.96 -13.98 -9.65
N SER A 7 -7.80 -13.89 -10.30
CA SER A 7 -6.83 -14.98 -10.26
C SER A 7 -6.27 -15.17 -8.84
N SER A 8 -5.81 -16.38 -8.51
CA SER A 8 -5.13 -16.64 -7.23
C SER A 8 -3.93 -15.72 -7.02
N SER A 9 -3.19 -15.38 -8.07
CA SER A 9 -2.07 -14.44 -8.01
C SER A 9 -2.52 -13.03 -7.62
N ASP A 10 -3.59 -12.50 -8.23
CA ASP A 10 -4.12 -11.18 -7.91
C ASP A 10 -4.64 -11.11 -6.48
N ILE A 11 -5.28 -12.18 -6.00
CA ILE A 11 -5.73 -12.28 -4.59
C ILE A 11 -4.54 -12.24 -3.64
N HIS A 12 -3.49 -13.03 -3.89
CA HIS A 12 -2.26 -13.04 -3.09
C HIS A 12 -1.62 -11.65 -3.01
N ILE A 13 -1.46 -10.99 -4.15
CA ILE A 13 -0.85 -9.66 -4.22
C ILE A 13 -1.69 -8.63 -3.47
N SER A 14 -3.01 -8.63 -3.67
CA SER A 14 -3.93 -7.72 -2.98
C SER A 14 -3.89 -7.90 -1.46
N CYS A 15 -3.92 -9.15 -0.98
CA CYS A 15 -3.82 -9.46 0.45
C CYS A 15 -2.48 -9.04 1.04
N ARG A 16 -1.37 -9.33 0.34
CA ARG A 16 -0.03 -8.93 0.76
C ARG A 16 0.09 -7.41 0.91
N GLN A 17 -0.29 -6.66 -0.12
CA GLN A 17 -0.26 -5.21 -0.09
C GLN A 17 -1.13 -4.63 1.04
N ARG A 18 -2.29 -5.24 1.28
CA ARG A 18 -3.19 -4.79 2.35
C ARG A 18 -2.59 -5.01 3.74
N ILE A 19 -1.95 -6.16 3.97
CA ILE A 19 -1.25 -6.45 5.24
C ILE A 19 -0.04 -5.52 5.40
N GLU A 20 0.77 -5.30 4.36
CA GLU A 20 1.89 -4.36 4.40
C GLU A 20 1.41 -2.93 4.73
N SER A 21 0.31 -2.48 4.14
CA SER A 21 -0.32 -1.20 4.48
C SER A 21 -0.76 -1.16 5.95
N CYS A 22 -1.38 -2.24 6.45
CA CYS A 22 -1.78 -2.35 7.85
C CYS A 22 -0.56 -2.27 8.81
N GLU A 23 0.54 -2.95 8.49
CA GLU A 23 1.78 -2.85 9.25
C GLU A 23 2.31 -1.40 9.30
N LEU A 24 2.31 -0.69 8.17
CA LEU A 24 2.75 0.70 8.11
C LEU A 24 1.89 1.63 8.97
N TRP A 25 0.57 1.49 8.94
CA TRP A 25 -0.34 2.29 9.76
C TRP A 25 -0.21 1.98 11.25
N LEU A 26 -0.04 0.71 11.62
CA LEU A 26 0.21 0.32 13.01
C LEU A 26 1.55 0.88 13.51
N ARG A 27 2.63 0.74 12.72
CA ARG A 27 3.93 1.32 13.08
C ARG A 27 3.82 2.82 13.30
N ARG A 28 3.10 3.52 12.43
CA ARG A 28 2.92 4.95 12.53
C ARG A 28 2.21 5.35 13.81
N ILE A 29 1.02 4.81 14.07
CA ILE A 29 0.25 5.21 15.24
C ILE A 29 0.95 4.85 16.55
N ILE A 30 1.63 3.70 16.62
CA ILE A 30 2.43 3.30 17.79
C ILE A 30 3.60 4.27 17.98
N HIS A 31 4.33 4.57 16.91
CA HIS A 31 5.43 5.54 16.96
C HIS A 31 4.97 6.89 17.48
N ASP A 32 3.94 7.47 16.87
CA ASP A 32 3.47 8.81 17.21
C ASP A 32 2.98 8.89 18.67
N LYS A 33 2.23 7.87 19.12
CA LYS A 33 1.70 7.82 20.50
C LYS A 33 2.79 7.60 21.54
N LEU A 34 3.70 6.65 21.33
CA LEU A 34 4.74 6.33 22.32
C LEU A 34 5.88 7.35 22.31
N LYS A 35 6.26 7.86 21.14
CA LYS A 35 7.29 8.90 21.05
C LYS A 35 6.86 10.18 21.76
N ALA A 36 5.59 10.54 21.73
CA ALA A 36 5.07 11.72 22.42
C ALA A 36 5.29 11.67 23.95
N ASP A 37 5.18 10.49 24.56
CA ASP A 37 5.32 10.30 26.02
C ASP A 37 6.75 9.90 26.44
N PHE A 38 7.46 9.14 25.61
CA PHE A 38 8.74 8.48 25.99
C PHE A 38 9.95 8.94 25.15
N GLY A 39 9.76 9.87 24.20
CA GLY A 39 10.83 10.33 23.32
C GLY A 39 11.30 9.30 22.29
N ASP A 40 12.50 9.48 21.73
CA ASP A 40 13.01 8.64 20.64
C ASP A 40 13.36 7.20 21.08
N ASP A 41 13.68 6.99 22.35
CA ASP A 41 14.02 5.66 22.90
C ASP A 41 12.79 4.88 23.43
N TYR A 42 11.59 5.21 22.95
CA TYR A 42 10.35 4.60 23.43
C TYR A 42 10.31 3.06 23.31
N ILE A 43 11.08 2.44 22.41
CA ILE A 43 11.16 0.96 22.32
C ILE A 43 11.69 0.36 23.64
N ASN A 44 12.68 1.00 24.28
CA ASN A 44 13.26 0.56 25.53
C ASN A 44 12.57 1.16 26.75
N ALA A 45 12.19 2.43 26.66
CA ALA A 45 11.72 3.22 27.80
C ALA A 45 10.21 3.11 28.05
N ALA A 46 9.40 2.68 27.05
CA ALA A 46 7.96 2.69 27.22
C ALA A 46 7.47 1.65 28.22
N GLU A 47 6.90 2.15 29.33
CA GLU A 47 6.25 1.37 30.38
C GLU A 47 4.86 1.91 30.67
N VAL A 48 3.90 1.01 30.88
CA VAL A 48 2.54 1.32 31.26
C VAL A 48 2.15 0.44 32.45
N SER A 49 1.66 1.02 33.53
CA SER A 49 1.32 0.31 34.77
C SER A 49 2.50 -0.55 35.32
N GLY A 50 3.74 -0.06 35.19
CA GLY A 50 4.92 -0.78 35.64
C GLY A 50 5.31 -1.99 34.76
N GLN A 51 4.71 -2.11 33.58
CA GLN A 51 5.03 -3.19 32.64
C GLN A 51 5.55 -2.61 31.31
N PRO A 52 6.66 -3.17 30.76
CA PRO A 52 7.19 -2.71 29.49
C PRO A 52 6.19 -2.95 28.35
N VAL A 53 6.09 -1.98 27.43
CA VAL A 53 5.24 -2.12 26.24
C VAL A 53 5.78 -3.21 25.32
N PHE A 54 7.09 -3.25 25.11
CA PHE A 54 7.75 -4.28 24.30
C PHE A 54 8.46 -5.29 25.17
N SER A 55 8.41 -6.58 24.81
CA SER A 55 9.10 -7.64 25.54
C SER A 55 10.61 -7.48 25.46
N ASN A 56 11.34 -8.07 26.40
CA ASN A 56 12.82 -8.09 26.36
C ASN A 56 13.34 -8.73 25.06
N ALA A 57 12.71 -9.82 24.62
CA ALA A 57 13.07 -10.48 23.36
C ALA A 57 12.89 -9.56 22.15
N THR A 58 11.77 -8.80 22.11
CA THR A 58 11.51 -7.81 21.06
C THR A 58 12.55 -6.70 21.07
N ARG A 59 12.84 -6.12 22.25
CA ARG A 59 13.85 -5.05 22.40
C ARG A 59 15.25 -5.51 21.95
N GLN A 60 15.68 -6.71 22.37
CA GLN A 60 16.95 -7.27 21.96
C GLN A 60 17.04 -7.50 20.45
N ARG A 61 15.96 -8.00 19.84
CA ARG A 61 15.88 -8.19 18.38
C ARG A 61 16.00 -6.85 17.64
N VAL A 62 15.27 -5.81 18.07
CA VAL A 62 15.38 -4.46 17.51
C VAL A 62 16.82 -3.95 17.57
N GLN A 63 17.47 -4.08 18.73
CA GLN A 63 18.85 -3.65 18.91
C GLN A 63 19.81 -4.39 17.96
N ASN A 64 19.63 -5.70 17.81
CA ASN A 64 20.44 -6.51 16.90
C ASN A 64 20.27 -6.07 15.43
N TYR A 65 19.02 -5.81 14.97
CA TYR A 65 18.78 -5.35 13.60
C TYR A 65 19.39 -3.97 13.33
N ILE A 66 19.24 -3.03 14.25
CA ILE A 66 19.81 -1.68 14.11
C ILE A 66 21.33 -1.76 14.11
N SER A 67 21.94 -2.56 14.99
CA SER A 67 23.39 -2.73 15.05
C SER A 67 23.97 -3.43 13.80
N ALA A 68 23.23 -4.39 13.24
CA ALA A 68 23.67 -5.11 12.04
C ALA A 68 23.53 -4.28 10.75
N SER A 69 22.58 -3.35 10.71
CA SER A 69 22.28 -2.54 9.51
C SER A 69 21.87 -1.10 9.90
N PRO A 70 22.82 -0.27 10.38
CA PRO A 70 22.52 1.03 10.98
C PRO A 70 21.82 2.03 10.02
N ASN A 71 22.05 1.88 8.72
CA ASN A 71 21.53 2.78 7.68
C ASN A 71 20.28 2.24 6.97
N GLN A 72 19.81 1.04 7.33
CA GLN A 72 18.69 0.41 6.64
C GLN A 72 17.35 0.89 7.17
N TYR A 73 17.27 1.22 8.46
CA TYR A 73 16.02 1.57 9.13
C TYR A 73 16.06 3.02 9.60
N SER A 74 15.05 3.80 9.19
CA SER A 74 14.94 5.21 9.60
C SER A 74 14.45 5.36 11.05
N ARG A 75 13.72 4.39 11.57
CA ARG A 75 13.15 4.39 12.92
C ARG A 75 13.21 2.99 13.53
N PRO A 76 13.44 2.86 14.86
CA PRO A 76 13.44 1.55 15.53
C PRO A 76 12.17 0.72 15.31
N ILE A 77 11.01 1.38 15.21
CA ILE A 77 9.73 0.72 14.98
C ILE A 77 9.67 -0.04 13.64
N ASP A 78 10.47 0.36 12.66
CA ASP A 78 10.47 -0.25 11.32
C ASP A 78 11.07 -1.66 11.32
N THR A 79 11.77 -2.05 12.40
CA THR A 79 12.30 -3.41 12.60
C THR A 79 11.32 -4.37 13.29
N LEU A 80 10.18 -3.87 13.80
CA LEU A 80 9.19 -4.70 14.47
C LEU A 80 8.41 -5.56 13.48
N LEU A 81 8.13 -6.79 13.88
CA LEU A 81 7.27 -7.69 13.12
C LEU A 81 5.80 -7.38 13.39
N PHE A 82 4.91 -7.86 12.53
CA PHE A 82 3.47 -7.63 12.65
C PHE A 82 2.89 -8.12 13.98
N ASP A 83 3.34 -9.27 14.46
CA ASP A 83 2.95 -9.82 15.76
C ASP A 83 3.43 -8.98 16.95
N ASP A 84 4.62 -8.35 16.88
CA ASP A 84 5.07 -7.40 17.90
C ASP A 84 4.18 -6.16 17.97
N LEU A 85 3.79 -5.63 16.81
CA LEU A 85 2.88 -4.48 16.73
C LEU A 85 1.52 -4.82 17.36
N GLY A 86 0.98 -5.98 16.99
CA GLY A 86 -0.26 -6.48 17.57
C GLY A 86 -0.17 -6.77 19.07
N ALA A 87 0.95 -7.32 19.53
CA ALA A 87 1.18 -7.56 20.95
C ALA A 87 1.24 -6.25 21.75
N ALA A 88 1.86 -5.20 21.21
CA ALA A 88 1.91 -3.88 21.85
C ALA A 88 0.53 -3.24 21.96
N VAL A 89 -0.22 -3.15 20.85
CA VAL A 89 -1.57 -2.55 20.85
C VAL A 89 -2.57 -3.40 21.64
N GLY A 90 -2.40 -4.72 21.63
CA GLY A 90 -3.27 -5.67 22.32
C GLY A 90 -3.05 -5.79 23.84
N LYS A 91 -2.07 -5.11 24.45
CA LYS A 91 -1.94 -5.04 25.92
C LYS A 91 -3.04 -4.16 26.49
N ASN A 92 -3.79 -4.65 27.48
CA ASN A 92 -4.95 -3.96 27.99
C ASN A 92 -4.64 -2.52 28.45
N ASP A 93 -3.63 -2.34 29.29
CA ASP A 93 -3.28 -1.03 29.83
C ASP A 93 -2.74 -0.08 28.76
N VAL A 94 -1.97 -0.61 27.81
CA VAL A 94 -1.45 0.15 26.65
C VAL A 94 -2.59 0.56 25.73
N TYR A 95 -3.52 -0.35 25.45
CA TYR A 95 -4.73 -0.07 24.68
C TYR A 95 -5.56 1.05 25.34
N GLN A 96 -5.88 0.90 26.62
CA GLN A 96 -6.70 1.88 27.34
C GLN A 96 -6.08 3.27 27.34
N LYS A 97 -4.76 3.36 27.52
CA LYS A 97 -4.04 4.64 27.59
C LYS A 97 -3.85 5.32 26.22
N TYR A 98 -3.50 4.54 25.18
CA TYR A 98 -3.01 5.08 23.92
C TYR A 98 -3.88 4.83 22.70
N PHE A 99 -4.66 3.76 22.69
CA PHE A 99 -5.32 3.31 21.46
C PHE A 99 -6.83 3.29 21.53
N ARG A 100 -7.43 3.44 22.71
CA ARG A 100 -8.87 3.46 22.87
C ARG A 100 -9.53 4.61 22.11
N ASP A 101 -8.93 5.78 22.09
CA ASP A 101 -9.41 6.95 21.35
C ASP A 101 -9.30 6.78 19.83
N VAL A 102 -8.40 5.91 19.37
CA VAL A 102 -8.17 5.61 17.96
C VAL A 102 -9.06 4.44 17.49
N LEU A 103 -9.03 3.34 18.22
CA LEU A 103 -9.58 2.04 17.79
C LEU A 103 -10.90 1.65 18.47
N GLY A 104 -11.32 2.35 19.53
CA GLY A 104 -12.42 1.93 20.39
C GLY A 104 -13.80 1.97 19.73
N GLU A 105 -13.98 2.75 18.68
CA GLU A 105 -15.24 2.78 17.92
C GLU A 105 -15.44 1.49 17.11
N GLU A 106 -14.37 0.97 16.49
CA GLU A 106 -14.40 -0.25 15.70
C GLU A 106 -14.23 -1.52 16.57
N PHE A 107 -13.37 -1.42 17.59
CA PHE A 107 -13.03 -2.54 18.48
C PHE A 107 -13.70 -2.36 19.86
N SER A 108 -15.03 -2.53 19.91
CA SER A 108 -15.84 -2.32 21.12
C SER A 108 -15.48 -3.25 22.29
N MET A 109 -14.96 -4.45 22.00
CA MET A 109 -14.43 -5.37 23.02
C MET A 109 -12.99 -5.04 23.43
N GLY A 110 -12.41 -4.00 22.89
CA GLY A 110 -11.11 -3.46 23.26
C GLY A 110 -9.91 -4.33 22.89
N ALA A 111 -8.90 -4.34 23.73
CA ALA A 111 -7.62 -5.01 23.50
C ALA A 111 -7.74 -6.50 23.15
N GLN A 112 -8.73 -7.20 23.71
CA GLN A 112 -8.93 -8.63 23.42
C GLN A 112 -9.29 -8.84 21.94
N GLN A 113 -10.23 -8.07 21.43
CA GLN A 113 -10.67 -8.16 20.03
C GLN A 113 -9.50 -7.89 19.06
N ILE A 114 -8.66 -6.91 19.38
CA ILE A 114 -7.45 -6.63 18.57
C ILE A 114 -6.48 -7.81 18.58
N ARG A 115 -6.24 -8.42 19.74
CA ARG A 115 -5.40 -9.63 19.82
C ARG A 115 -5.93 -10.76 18.95
N ASP A 116 -7.24 -10.98 18.95
CA ASP A 116 -7.86 -12.04 18.17
C ASP A 116 -7.79 -11.78 16.67
N VAL A 117 -7.97 -10.52 16.26
CA VAL A 117 -7.79 -10.06 14.87
C VAL A 117 -6.36 -10.27 14.42
N VAL A 118 -5.38 -9.77 15.18
CA VAL A 118 -3.94 -9.91 14.81
C VAL A 118 -3.54 -11.38 14.81
N LYS A 119 -3.97 -12.17 15.80
CA LYS A 119 -3.72 -13.62 15.83
C LYS A 119 -4.27 -14.35 14.60
N SER A 120 -5.37 -13.88 14.03
CA SER A 120 -5.92 -14.41 12.79
C SER A 120 -5.16 -13.97 11.54
N LEU A 121 -4.57 -12.77 11.55
CA LEU A 121 -3.80 -12.21 10.43
C LEU A 121 -2.37 -12.76 10.34
N VAL A 122 -1.73 -13.08 11.47
CA VAL A 122 -0.32 -13.55 11.50
C VAL A 122 -0.08 -14.79 10.62
N PRO A 123 -0.89 -15.86 10.69
CA PRO A 123 -0.72 -17.01 9.79
C PRO A 123 -0.85 -16.66 8.32
N ILE A 124 -1.81 -15.80 7.98
CA ILE A 124 -2.05 -15.34 6.60
C ILE A 124 -0.84 -14.55 6.10
N ARG A 125 -0.36 -13.59 6.90
CA ARG A 125 0.84 -12.80 6.60
C ARG A 125 2.06 -13.69 6.37
N ASN A 126 2.28 -14.68 7.23
CA ASN A 126 3.40 -15.60 7.11
C ASN A 126 3.28 -16.46 5.83
N ALA A 127 2.08 -16.96 5.53
CA ALA A 127 1.83 -17.69 4.29
C ALA A 127 2.14 -16.84 3.04
N LEU A 128 1.76 -15.56 3.04
CA LEU A 128 2.02 -14.62 1.93
C LEU A 128 3.51 -14.21 1.80
N SER A 129 4.31 -14.37 2.85
CA SER A 129 5.73 -13.99 2.87
C SER A 129 6.67 -15.14 2.41
N HIS A 130 6.20 -16.37 2.37
CA HIS A 130 6.99 -17.53 1.96
C HIS A 130 6.66 -17.96 0.52
N ALA A 131 7.70 -18.06 -0.32
CA ALA A 131 7.57 -18.42 -1.74
C ALA A 131 6.89 -19.79 -2.00
N ASN A 132 6.91 -20.68 -1.01
CA ASN A 132 6.33 -22.03 -1.06
C ASN A 132 5.04 -22.15 -0.22
N ALA A 133 4.45 -21.06 0.21
CA ALA A 133 3.18 -21.10 0.92
C ALA A 133 2.08 -21.61 -0.02
N GLY A 134 1.31 -22.58 0.47
CA GLY A 134 0.17 -23.15 -0.25
C GLY A 134 -0.82 -22.07 -0.70
N THR A 135 -1.79 -22.47 -1.50
CA THR A 135 -2.83 -21.55 -1.99
C THR A 135 -3.58 -20.92 -0.80
N LEU A 136 -3.56 -19.58 -0.75
CA LEU A 136 -4.40 -18.83 0.20
C LEU A 136 -5.87 -19.19 -0.05
N SER A 137 -6.59 -19.60 0.99
CA SER A 137 -8.02 -19.86 0.85
C SER A 137 -8.76 -18.53 0.59
N LEU A 138 -9.87 -18.58 -0.14
CA LEU A 138 -10.70 -17.40 -0.35
C LEU A 138 -11.17 -16.80 0.97
N HIS A 139 -11.48 -17.64 1.94
CA HIS A 139 -11.89 -17.22 3.28
C HIS A 139 -10.78 -16.47 4.05
N ASP A 140 -9.52 -16.91 3.94
CA ASP A 140 -8.39 -16.20 4.55
C ASP A 140 -8.10 -14.88 3.84
N ALA A 141 -8.30 -14.83 2.51
CA ALA A 141 -8.20 -13.58 1.75
C ALA A 141 -9.27 -12.56 2.20
N GLU A 142 -10.52 -12.99 2.34
CA GLU A 142 -11.61 -12.14 2.86
C GLU A 142 -11.30 -11.62 4.27
N ARG A 143 -10.82 -12.49 5.17
CA ARG A 143 -10.39 -12.09 6.51
C ARG A 143 -9.27 -11.05 6.46
N ALA A 144 -8.24 -11.29 5.65
CA ALA A 144 -7.12 -10.35 5.53
C ALA A 144 -7.60 -8.96 5.10
N LEU A 145 -8.44 -8.89 4.08
CA LEU A 145 -8.97 -7.62 3.57
C LEU A 145 -9.87 -6.92 4.57
N CYS A 146 -10.79 -7.64 5.23
CA CYS A 146 -11.69 -7.07 6.23
C CYS A 146 -10.92 -6.60 7.47
N TYR A 147 -10.14 -7.45 8.11
CA TYR A 147 -9.45 -7.14 9.36
C TYR A 147 -8.41 -6.03 9.20
N CYS A 148 -7.68 -6.01 8.07
CA CYS A 148 -6.79 -4.89 7.79
C CYS A 148 -7.58 -3.59 7.58
N SER A 149 -8.76 -3.64 6.96
CA SER A 149 -9.61 -2.46 6.82
C SER A 149 -10.11 -1.94 8.17
N ASP A 150 -10.54 -2.84 9.05
CA ASP A 150 -11.01 -2.51 10.39
C ASP A 150 -9.90 -1.86 11.24
N LEU A 151 -8.64 -2.26 11.04
CA LEU A 151 -7.49 -1.63 11.71
C LEU A 151 -7.10 -0.28 11.08
N ILE A 152 -7.04 -0.19 9.75
CA ILE A 152 -6.56 0.99 9.03
C ILE A 152 -7.56 2.15 9.11
N SER A 153 -8.85 1.88 8.90
CA SER A 153 -9.88 2.92 8.78
C SER A 153 -9.99 3.82 10.02
N PRO A 154 -10.05 3.29 11.26
CA PRO A 154 -10.09 4.14 12.45
C PRO A 154 -8.81 4.93 12.67
N ILE A 155 -7.63 4.37 12.32
CA ILE A 155 -6.36 5.11 12.40
C ILE A 155 -6.39 6.32 11.44
N LYS A 156 -6.82 6.13 10.21
CA LYS A 156 -6.99 7.23 9.25
C LYS A 156 -7.98 8.28 9.75
N LYS A 157 -9.13 7.84 10.28
CA LYS A 157 -10.16 8.71 10.85
C LYS A 157 -9.62 9.53 12.03
N TYR A 158 -8.79 8.92 12.88
CA TYR A 158 -8.11 9.60 13.98
C TYR A 158 -7.21 10.73 13.47
N TYR A 159 -6.32 10.45 12.51
CA TYR A 159 -5.44 11.48 11.95
C TYR A 159 -6.23 12.61 11.25
N SER A 160 -7.30 12.29 10.55
CA SER A 160 -8.16 13.30 9.91
C SER A 160 -8.81 14.23 10.96
N LYS A 161 -9.28 13.67 12.08
CA LYS A 161 -9.86 14.47 13.18
C LYS A 161 -8.84 15.40 13.86
N MET A 162 -7.57 15.00 13.90
CA MET A 162 -6.47 15.76 14.48
C MET A 162 -5.89 16.82 13.53
N ASN A 163 -6.50 17.05 12.38
CA ASN A 163 -5.96 17.89 11.29
C ASN A 163 -4.51 17.51 10.88
N ALA A 164 -4.16 16.25 11.06
CA ALA A 164 -2.85 15.71 10.72
C ALA A 164 -2.85 15.03 9.35
N GLN A 165 -3.60 15.57 8.40
CA GLN A 165 -3.73 15.01 7.04
C GLN A 165 -2.40 14.99 6.28
N ASP A 166 -1.53 15.97 6.57
CA ASP A 166 -0.15 16.05 6.06
C ASP A 166 0.75 14.89 6.51
N LYS A 167 0.37 14.18 7.59
CA LYS A 167 1.05 12.96 8.07
C LYS A 167 0.63 11.69 7.33
N PHE A 168 -0.44 11.70 6.57
CA PHE A 168 -0.81 10.54 5.75
C PHE A 168 0.24 10.28 4.68
N PRO A 169 0.58 9.01 4.40
CA PRO A 169 1.37 8.69 3.21
C PRO A 169 0.59 9.12 1.97
N ALA A 170 1.30 9.55 0.94
CA ALA A 170 0.67 9.87 -0.34
C ALA A 170 0.22 8.57 -1.04
N PRO A 171 -0.86 8.60 -1.84
CA PRO A 171 -1.34 7.43 -2.56
C PRO A 171 -0.27 6.93 -3.55
N VAL A 172 -0.33 5.63 -3.86
CA VAL A 172 0.54 4.95 -4.83
C VAL A 172 -0.29 4.06 -5.72
N PHE A 173 0.23 3.73 -6.89
CA PHE A 173 -0.35 2.68 -7.72
C PHE A 173 0.02 1.31 -7.16
N THR A 174 -0.96 0.41 -7.10
CA THR A 174 -0.79 -0.96 -6.61
C THR A 174 -0.82 -1.99 -7.72
N ARG A 175 -1.45 -1.64 -8.86
CA ARG A 175 -1.55 -2.52 -10.01
C ARG A 175 -1.74 -1.70 -11.28
N PHE A 176 -1.17 -2.18 -12.36
CA PHE A 176 -1.46 -1.80 -13.74
C PHE A 176 -1.91 -3.03 -14.51
N SER A 177 -2.86 -2.87 -15.43
CA SER A 177 -3.23 -3.91 -16.39
C SER A 177 -3.71 -3.30 -17.70
N ASP A 178 -3.62 -4.07 -18.78
CA ASP A 178 -4.20 -3.72 -20.07
C ASP A 178 -5.12 -4.84 -20.61
N SER A 179 -5.90 -4.52 -21.61
CA SER A 179 -6.81 -5.47 -22.25
C SER A 179 -6.11 -6.54 -23.11
N MET A 180 -4.79 -6.42 -23.30
CA MET A 180 -3.97 -7.39 -24.04
C MET A 180 -3.43 -8.50 -23.13
N GLY A 181 -3.68 -8.40 -21.81
CA GLY A 181 -3.32 -9.42 -20.83
C GLY A 181 -2.11 -9.08 -19.97
N THR A 182 -1.52 -7.89 -20.14
CA THR A 182 -0.46 -7.43 -19.26
C THR A 182 -1.03 -7.18 -17.86
N VAL A 183 -0.38 -7.73 -16.83
CA VAL A 183 -0.61 -7.38 -15.43
C VAL A 183 0.74 -7.07 -14.79
N TRP A 184 0.80 -5.94 -14.09
CA TRP A 184 2.02 -5.46 -13.47
C TRP A 184 1.75 -4.85 -12.10
N HIS A 185 2.57 -5.20 -11.13
CA HIS A 185 2.56 -4.65 -9.78
C HIS A 185 3.78 -3.74 -9.62
N PRO A 186 3.59 -2.42 -9.71
CA PRO A 186 4.71 -1.49 -9.73
C PRO A 186 5.37 -1.34 -8.37
N ASN A 187 6.65 -0.98 -8.36
CA ASN A 187 7.38 -0.55 -7.18
C ASN A 187 7.08 0.93 -6.89
N PRO A 188 6.42 1.26 -5.75
CA PRO A 188 6.13 2.65 -5.43
C PRO A 188 7.40 3.47 -5.14
N PRO A 189 7.38 4.80 -5.33
CA PRO A 189 6.28 5.62 -5.84
C PRO A 189 6.26 5.73 -7.36
N SER A 190 7.30 5.28 -8.05
CA SER A 190 7.43 5.38 -9.50
C SER A 190 8.07 4.14 -10.06
N ASP A 191 7.59 3.72 -11.21
CA ASP A 191 8.15 2.56 -11.89
C ASP A 191 8.04 2.72 -13.41
N HIS A 192 8.89 1.98 -14.14
CA HIS A 192 8.93 1.94 -15.58
C HIS A 192 8.98 0.49 -16.07
N ARG A 193 8.20 0.19 -17.10
CA ARG A 193 8.21 -1.14 -17.70
C ARG A 193 8.12 -1.08 -19.21
N SER A 194 9.01 -1.80 -19.88
CA SER A 194 8.87 -2.13 -21.31
C SER A 194 8.01 -3.39 -21.43
N ILE A 195 6.94 -3.30 -22.21
CA ILE A 195 5.99 -4.39 -22.45
C ILE A 195 6.48 -5.14 -23.70
N THR A 196 6.59 -6.45 -23.58
CA THR A 196 7.12 -7.30 -24.65
C THR A 196 6.10 -7.64 -25.73
N GLU A 197 4.81 -7.66 -25.38
CA GLU A 197 3.73 -7.96 -26.31
C GLU A 197 3.48 -6.73 -27.19
N PRO A 198 3.68 -6.80 -28.53
CA PRO A 198 3.46 -5.66 -29.40
C PRO A 198 1.98 -5.37 -29.59
N LEU A 199 1.67 -4.09 -29.76
CA LEU A 199 0.36 -3.63 -30.22
C LEU A 199 0.39 -3.47 -31.76
N TYR A 200 -0.79 -3.47 -32.39
CA TYR A 200 -0.91 -3.28 -33.83
C TYR A 200 -1.74 -2.07 -34.16
N LEU A 201 -1.43 -1.43 -35.28
CA LEU A 201 -2.24 -0.37 -35.83
C LEU A 201 -3.70 -0.79 -35.95
N GLY A 202 -4.60 -0.02 -35.30
CA GLY A 202 -6.02 -0.27 -35.27
C GLY A 202 -6.51 -0.96 -34.00
N ASP A 203 -5.63 -1.53 -33.19
CA ASP A 203 -6.00 -2.10 -31.89
C ASP A 203 -6.65 -1.06 -31.00
N GLU A 204 -7.69 -1.44 -30.29
CA GLU A 204 -8.30 -0.65 -29.23
C GLU A 204 -7.90 -1.26 -27.88
N VAL A 205 -7.05 -0.55 -27.15
CA VAL A 205 -6.49 -1.00 -25.89
C VAL A 205 -7.12 -0.22 -24.74
N ARG A 206 -7.52 -0.95 -23.71
CA ARG A 206 -7.96 -0.37 -22.44
C ARG A 206 -6.87 -0.60 -21.41
N PHE A 207 -6.38 0.49 -20.83
CA PHE A 207 -5.41 0.52 -19.74
C PHE A 207 -6.12 0.81 -18.43
N GLU A 208 -5.71 0.16 -17.35
CA GLU A 208 -6.32 0.30 -16.04
C GLU A 208 -5.24 0.34 -14.94
N VAL A 209 -5.49 1.16 -13.94
CA VAL A 209 -4.66 1.20 -12.72
C VAL A 209 -5.52 1.06 -11.48
N GLU A 210 -4.95 0.43 -10.47
CA GLU A 210 -5.48 0.44 -9.11
C GLU A 210 -4.61 1.32 -8.22
N VAL A 211 -5.27 2.09 -7.38
CA VAL A 211 -4.64 2.95 -6.37
C VAL A 211 -4.81 2.30 -5.00
N ASP A 212 -3.86 2.52 -4.11
CA ASP A 212 -3.94 2.05 -2.72
C ASP A 212 -5.33 2.34 -2.14
N SER A 213 -6.06 1.28 -1.86
CA SER A 213 -7.45 1.32 -1.40
C SER A 213 -7.63 1.98 -0.01
N THR A 214 -6.55 2.36 0.67
CA THR A 214 -6.62 3.19 1.87
C THR A 214 -7.01 4.63 1.56
N PHE A 215 -6.94 5.05 0.27
CA PHE A 215 -7.36 6.37 -0.20
C PHE A 215 -8.69 6.26 -0.94
N LEU A 216 -9.61 7.17 -0.63
CA LEU A 216 -10.88 7.26 -1.36
C LEU A 216 -10.67 7.86 -2.76
N PRO A 217 -11.46 7.50 -3.77
CA PRO A 217 -11.36 8.08 -5.12
C PRO A 217 -11.49 9.61 -5.15
N SER A 218 -12.16 10.20 -4.15
CA SER A 218 -12.29 11.65 -4.00
C SER A 218 -11.04 12.34 -3.42
N GLU A 219 -10.04 11.58 -2.95
CA GLU A 219 -8.82 12.12 -2.32
C GLU A 219 -7.67 12.30 -3.32
N TYR A 220 -7.84 11.88 -4.59
CA TYR A 220 -6.79 11.93 -5.61
C TYR A 220 -7.35 12.07 -7.03
N THR A 221 -6.48 12.45 -7.95
CA THR A 221 -6.74 12.46 -9.39
C THR A 221 -5.72 11.57 -10.10
N VAL A 222 -6.17 10.81 -11.09
CA VAL A 222 -5.33 10.02 -12.00
C VAL A 222 -5.40 10.64 -13.37
N THR A 223 -4.24 10.91 -13.99
CA THR A 223 -4.14 11.51 -15.31
C THR A 223 -3.26 10.66 -16.21
N TRP A 224 -3.73 10.35 -17.42
CA TRP A 224 -3.03 9.63 -18.45
C TRP A 224 -2.49 10.57 -19.50
N MET A 225 -1.35 10.23 -20.07
CA MET A 225 -0.71 10.97 -21.16
C MET A 225 0.04 10.02 -22.09
N VAL A 226 -0.23 10.14 -23.38
CA VAL A 226 0.57 9.50 -24.42
C VAL A 226 1.86 10.30 -24.59
N CYS A 227 2.99 9.61 -24.56
CA CYS A 227 4.34 10.16 -24.72
C CYS A 227 4.96 9.71 -26.05
N ASN A 228 6.05 10.35 -26.44
CA ASN A 228 6.81 10.02 -27.67
C ASN A 228 6.01 10.22 -28.97
N VAL A 229 5.01 11.11 -28.94
CA VAL A 229 4.27 11.59 -30.11
C VAL A 229 4.38 13.11 -30.20
N PRO A 230 4.15 13.72 -31.39
CA PRO A 230 4.09 15.18 -31.48
C PRO A 230 3.11 15.77 -30.46
N PRO A 231 3.43 16.87 -29.77
CA PRO A 231 2.57 17.43 -28.72
C PRO A 231 1.12 17.73 -29.16
N THR A 232 0.92 18.01 -30.43
CA THR A 232 -0.40 18.26 -31.04
C THR A 232 -1.24 16.98 -31.22
N LEU A 233 -0.62 15.81 -31.08
CA LEU A 233 -1.24 14.49 -31.24
C LEU A 233 -1.22 13.69 -29.92
N ALA A 234 -0.73 14.29 -28.83
CA ALA A 234 -0.66 13.63 -27.52
C ALA A 234 -2.06 13.53 -26.90
N GLU A 235 -2.58 12.31 -26.82
CA GLU A 235 -3.84 12.01 -26.15
C GLU A 235 -3.67 12.05 -24.64
N LYS A 236 -4.73 12.49 -23.94
CA LYS A 236 -4.81 12.56 -22.49
C LYS A 236 -6.12 11.96 -22.01
N GLY A 237 -6.12 11.48 -20.78
CA GLY A 237 -7.32 10.95 -20.13
C GLY A 237 -7.25 11.15 -18.62
N GLU A 238 -8.40 11.00 -17.98
CA GLU A 238 -8.54 11.08 -16.52
C GLU A 238 -9.25 9.83 -15.99
N GLY A 239 -9.00 9.52 -14.70
CA GLY A 239 -9.59 8.37 -14.03
C GLY A 239 -8.69 7.13 -14.07
N THR A 240 -9.15 6.06 -13.42
CA THR A 240 -8.38 4.82 -13.28
C THR A 240 -8.38 3.92 -14.51
N SER A 241 -9.08 4.32 -15.57
CA SER A 241 -9.13 3.60 -16.85
C SER A 241 -8.96 4.57 -18.02
N PHE A 242 -8.17 4.18 -19.00
CA PHE A 242 -7.93 4.93 -20.22
C PHE A 242 -8.07 4.02 -21.44
N ARG A 243 -8.76 4.45 -22.47
CA ARG A 243 -8.92 3.73 -23.74
C ARG A 243 -8.24 4.50 -24.86
N LEU A 244 -7.50 3.76 -25.69
CA LEU A 244 -6.79 4.35 -26.81
C LEU A 244 -6.87 3.40 -28.01
N LYS A 245 -7.17 3.97 -29.18
CA LYS A 245 -7.09 3.26 -30.47
C LYS A 245 -5.76 3.58 -31.12
N MET A 246 -4.97 2.55 -31.45
CA MET A 246 -3.66 2.73 -32.08
C MET A 246 -3.81 3.33 -33.47
N ALA A 247 -3.26 4.52 -33.64
CA ALA A 247 -3.26 5.29 -34.89
C ALA A 247 -1.87 5.31 -35.54
N ASN A 248 -1.77 5.81 -36.78
CA ASN A 248 -0.51 5.85 -37.53
C ASN A 248 0.64 6.54 -36.79
N HIS A 249 0.36 7.58 -36.01
CA HIS A 249 1.36 8.33 -35.25
C HIS A 249 1.87 7.61 -34.00
N HIS A 250 1.24 6.49 -33.62
CA HIS A 250 1.72 5.61 -32.54
C HIS A 250 2.68 4.54 -33.05
N VAL A 251 2.69 4.24 -34.36
CA VAL A 251 3.51 3.18 -34.95
C VAL A 251 4.99 3.50 -34.73
N GLY A 252 5.70 2.57 -34.09
CA GLY A 252 7.13 2.70 -33.81
C GLY A 252 7.61 1.70 -32.76
N THR A 253 8.92 1.63 -32.59
CA THR A 253 9.58 0.74 -31.64
C THR A 253 9.42 1.20 -30.18
N ARG A 254 8.92 2.42 -29.96
CA ARG A 254 8.72 2.97 -28.63
C ARG A 254 7.52 3.91 -28.60
N PHE A 255 6.39 3.36 -28.24
CA PHE A 255 5.18 4.09 -27.87
C PHE A 255 5.12 4.21 -26.35
N GLY A 256 5.19 5.42 -25.81
CA GLY A 256 5.19 5.69 -24.38
C GLY A 256 3.82 6.05 -23.87
N LEU A 257 3.37 5.39 -22.80
CA LEU A 257 2.19 5.76 -22.03
C LEU A 257 2.60 6.08 -20.61
N GLN A 258 2.18 7.24 -20.09
CA GLN A 258 2.41 7.63 -18.70
C GLN A 258 1.08 7.81 -17.98
N VAL A 259 1.03 7.34 -16.73
CA VAL A 259 -0.06 7.63 -15.81
C VAL A 259 0.48 8.26 -14.53
N MET A 260 -0.14 9.35 -14.11
CA MET A 260 0.24 10.15 -12.96
C MET A 260 -0.87 10.14 -11.91
N LEU A 261 -0.47 10.09 -10.64
CA LEU A 261 -1.34 10.12 -9.48
C LEU A 261 -1.02 11.36 -8.64
N LYS A 262 -2.04 12.14 -8.36
CA LYS A 262 -1.94 13.37 -7.57
C LYS A 262 -3.00 13.36 -6.47
N SER A 263 -2.60 13.48 -5.20
CA SER A 263 -3.54 13.66 -4.09
C SER A 263 -4.06 15.11 -4.03
N ASN A 264 -5.17 15.31 -3.30
CA ASN A 264 -5.73 16.65 -3.06
C ASN A 264 -5.01 17.43 -1.96
N LYS A 265 -3.73 17.10 -1.68
CA LYS A 265 -2.91 17.75 -0.67
C LYS A 265 -2.19 18.96 -1.26
N GLU A 266 -1.80 19.90 -0.42
CA GLU A 266 -0.99 21.06 -0.82
C GLU A 266 0.46 20.68 -1.15
N TRP A 267 0.93 19.54 -0.62
CA TRP A 267 2.25 18.99 -0.88
C TRP A 267 2.16 17.64 -1.61
N HIS A 268 3.16 17.29 -2.38
CA HIS A 268 3.25 16.04 -3.10
C HIS A 268 4.62 15.41 -2.95
N ARG A 269 4.69 14.08 -3.07
CA ARG A 269 5.96 13.34 -2.95
C ARG A 269 6.99 13.73 -4.00
N MET A 270 6.55 14.09 -5.20
CA MET A 270 7.40 14.50 -6.32
C MET A 270 6.86 15.80 -6.92
N GLN A 271 7.29 16.95 -6.38
CA GLN A 271 6.90 18.30 -6.83
C GLN A 271 5.37 18.51 -6.96
N ASN A 272 4.77 17.99 -8.03
CA ASN A 272 3.35 18.19 -8.38
C ASN A 272 2.56 16.88 -8.50
N MET A 273 3.15 15.73 -8.16
CA MET A 273 2.50 14.41 -8.19
C MET A 273 3.01 13.51 -7.07
N ASP A 274 2.27 12.45 -6.76
CA ASP A 274 2.59 11.52 -5.66
C ASP A 274 3.13 10.19 -6.17
N ALA A 275 2.70 9.74 -7.35
CA ALA A 275 3.22 8.57 -8.03
C ALA A 275 3.06 8.70 -9.54
N TYR A 276 3.90 7.99 -10.29
CA TYR A 276 3.72 7.83 -11.73
C TYR A 276 4.24 6.47 -12.21
N LEU A 277 3.65 6.00 -13.31
CA LEU A 277 4.13 4.83 -14.04
C LEU A 277 4.37 5.24 -15.49
N THR A 278 5.39 4.63 -16.07
CA THR A 278 5.66 4.77 -17.51
C THR A 278 5.72 3.38 -18.14
N MET A 279 4.99 3.17 -19.20
CA MET A 279 4.95 1.96 -19.99
C MET A 279 5.41 2.26 -21.41
N ASP A 280 6.37 1.47 -21.89
CA ASP A 280 6.81 1.52 -23.29
C ASP A 280 6.30 0.26 -24.01
N TYR A 281 5.61 0.45 -25.14
CA TYR A 281 5.17 -0.58 -26.04
C TYR A 281 5.84 -0.44 -27.41
N GLU A 282 5.92 -1.52 -28.14
CA GLU A 282 6.13 -1.48 -29.58
C GLU A 282 4.77 -1.48 -30.27
N VAL A 283 4.56 -0.59 -31.24
CA VAL A 283 3.34 -0.57 -32.08
C VAL A 283 3.74 -0.88 -33.52
N LEU A 284 3.27 -2.00 -34.01
CA LEU A 284 3.56 -2.51 -35.34
C LEU A 284 2.50 -2.08 -36.35
N PRO A 285 2.85 -1.87 -37.62
CA PRO A 285 1.86 -1.74 -38.70
C PRO A 285 1.09 -3.05 -38.83
N VAL A 286 -0.12 -2.97 -39.42
CA VAL A 286 -0.90 -4.19 -39.70
C VAL A 286 -0.07 -5.14 -40.57
N PRO A 287 0.00 -6.43 -40.24
CA PRO A 287 0.67 -7.42 -41.11
C PRO A 287 0.02 -7.38 -42.51
N ARG A 288 0.86 -7.27 -43.52
CA ARG A 288 0.41 -7.33 -44.92
C ARG A 288 0.05 -8.75 -45.33
#